data_f8e171fb7914568b84e2aea6fcfdaeb3
#
_entry.id   f8e171fb7914568b84e2aea6fcfdaeb3
#
_cell.length_a   1.000
_cell.length_b   1.000
_cell.length_c   1.000
_cell.angle_alpha   90.00
_cell.angle_beta   90.00
_cell.angle_gamma   90.00
#
_symmetry.space_group_name_H-M   'P 1'
#
loop_
_entity.id
_entity.type
_entity.pdbx_description
1 polymer ?
#
loop_
_entity_poly.entity_id
_entity_poly.type
_entity_poly.pdbx_seq_one_letter_code
_entity_poly.pdbx_strand_id
1 'polypeptide(L)'
;QQPYAIKAMVSFGGNPLLTKPNADAAGKGLEQLEFYVHTDMFLNPSADHADIVLPVASPWERPGLYPGFQISQQAESLIQLRPAVIPPLGESRSDTWMVFE
;
A
#
# COMPACT_ATOMS: atom_id res chain seq x y z
N GLN A 1 26.43 -6.72 2.10
CA GLN A 1 26.44 -5.26 1.99
C GLN A 1 25.92 -4.91 0.60
N GLN A 2 24.93 -4.04 0.52
CA GLN A 2 24.48 -3.52 -0.76
C GLN A 2 25.52 -2.50 -1.26
N PRO A 3 25.83 -2.48 -2.55
CA PRO A 3 26.85 -1.60 -3.12
C PRO A 3 26.44 -0.11 -3.12
N TYR A 4 25.16 0.18 -2.83
CA TYR A 4 24.60 1.54 -2.79
C TYR A 4 23.52 1.64 -1.72
N ALA A 5 23.31 2.83 -1.16
CA ALA A 5 22.22 3.12 -0.24
C ALA A 5 20.91 3.31 -1.02
N ILE A 6 19.79 2.82 -0.43
CA ILE A 6 18.45 3.16 -0.93
C ILE A 6 18.18 4.61 -0.52
N LYS A 7 17.83 5.45 -1.50
CA LYS A 7 17.63 6.89 -1.30
C LYS A 7 16.16 7.30 -1.32
N ALA A 8 15.35 6.58 -2.09
CA ALA A 8 13.92 6.88 -2.20
C ALA A 8 13.09 5.61 -2.09
N MET A 9 11.87 5.75 -1.57
CA MET A 9 10.91 4.67 -1.43
C MET A 9 9.50 5.17 -1.81
N VAL A 10 8.77 4.31 -2.51
CA VAL A 10 7.32 4.45 -2.68
C VAL A 10 6.68 3.19 -2.12
N SER A 11 5.79 3.33 -1.15
CA SER A 11 5.06 2.20 -0.59
C SER A 11 3.58 2.26 -0.94
N PHE A 12 3.05 1.15 -1.43
CA PHE A 12 1.63 0.97 -1.72
C PHE A 12 0.99 0.19 -0.58
N GLY A 13 0.39 0.92 0.36
CA GLY A 13 -0.17 0.35 1.58
C GLY A 13 0.87 -0.19 2.54
N GLY A 14 0.37 -0.79 3.61
CA GLY A 14 1.19 -1.42 4.63
C GLY A 14 1.68 -0.47 5.71
N ASN A 15 2.03 -1.05 6.84
CA ASN A 15 2.58 -0.31 7.97
C ASN A 15 3.82 -1.04 8.48
N PRO A 16 4.98 -0.84 7.83
CA PRO A 16 6.20 -1.55 8.19
C PRO A 16 6.62 -1.34 9.64
N LEU A 17 6.31 -0.20 10.25
CA LEU A 17 6.63 0.04 11.67
C LEU A 17 5.85 -0.85 12.62
N LEU A 18 4.63 -1.27 12.25
CA LEU A 18 3.83 -2.20 13.06
C LEU A 18 3.97 -3.66 12.64
N THR A 19 4.18 -3.93 11.36
CA THR A 19 4.11 -5.29 10.82
C THR A 19 5.47 -5.99 10.71
N LYS A 20 6.58 -5.24 10.80
CA LYS A 20 7.92 -5.83 10.73
C LYS A 20 8.54 -5.94 12.12
N PRO A 21 9.35 -6.98 12.38
CA PRO A 21 10.12 -7.05 13.60
C PRO A 21 11.12 -5.88 13.67
N ASN A 22 11.40 -5.39 14.87
CA ASN A 22 12.30 -4.28 15.13
C ASN A 22 11.86 -2.95 14.51
N ALA A 23 10.76 -2.40 15.05
CA ALA A 23 10.18 -1.12 14.62
C ALA A 23 11.17 0.04 14.68
N ASP A 24 12.05 0.07 15.69
CA ASP A 24 13.06 1.12 15.84
C ASP A 24 14.08 1.14 14.69
N ALA A 25 14.53 -0.04 14.26
CA ALA A 25 15.43 -0.13 13.12
C ALA A 25 14.70 0.23 11.80
N ALA A 26 13.44 -0.15 11.67
CA ALA A 26 12.61 0.22 10.53
C ALA A 26 12.41 1.74 10.46
N GLY A 27 12.07 2.39 11.58
CA GLY A 27 11.92 3.84 11.68
C GLY A 27 13.19 4.59 11.29
N LYS A 28 14.33 4.20 11.87
CA LYS A 28 15.64 4.76 11.49
C LYS A 28 15.98 4.53 10.01
N GLY A 29 15.53 3.43 9.43
CA GLY A 29 15.70 3.18 8.00
C GLY A 29 14.87 4.14 7.14
N LEU A 30 13.64 4.44 7.54
CA LEU A 30 12.78 5.41 6.87
C LEU A 30 13.36 6.83 6.96
N GLU A 31 13.87 7.23 8.12
CA GLU A 31 14.50 8.54 8.34
C GLU A 31 15.78 8.77 7.52
N GLN A 32 16.42 7.70 7.03
CA GLN A 32 17.61 7.80 6.17
C GLN A 32 17.27 7.98 4.68
N LEU A 33 16.01 7.86 4.31
CA LEU A 33 15.59 8.09 2.93
C LEU A 33 15.67 9.59 2.60
N GLU A 34 16.09 9.90 1.38
CA GLU A 34 16.07 11.27 0.85
C GLU A 34 14.66 11.66 0.39
N PHE A 35 13.82 10.67 0.08
CA PHE A 35 12.44 10.89 -0.36
C PHE A 35 11.58 9.65 -0.11
N TYR A 36 10.43 9.84 0.55
CA TYR A 36 9.49 8.76 0.84
C TYR A 36 8.05 9.16 0.49
N VAL A 37 7.43 8.39 -0.39
CA VAL A 37 5.99 8.49 -0.70
C VAL A 37 5.27 7.30 -0.07
N HIS A 38 4.27 7.59 0.74
CA HIS A 38 3.42 6.57 1.37
C HIS A 38 1.99 6.67 0.85
N THR A 39 1.43 5.55 0.43
CA THR A 39 0.03 5.48 0.00
C THR A 39 -0.74 4.56 0.94
N ASP A 40 -1.76 5.06 1.59
CA ASP A 40 -2.60 4.26 2.50
C ASP A 40 -4.01 4.87 2.61
N MET A 41 -4.95 4.06 3.11
CA MET A 41 -6.30 4.52 3.47
C MET A 41 -6.30 5.28 4.80
N PHE A 42 -5.30 5.07 5.64
CA PHE A 42 -5.19 5.65 6.97
C PHE A 42 -3.83 6.28 7.20
N LEU A 43 -3.82 7.38 7.94
CA LEU A 43 -2.58 7.93 8.49
C LEU A 43 -2.11 6.99 9.61
N ASN A 44 -1.11 6.21 9.32
CA ASN A 44 -0.49 5.26 10.23
C ASN A 44 0.93 5.72 10.61
N PRO A 45 1.57 5.13 11.64
CA PRO A 45 2.90 5.55 12.06
C PRO A 45 3.98 5.54 10.96
N SER A 46 3.84 4.70 9.94
CA SER A 46 4.78 4.73 8.80
C SER A 46 4.55 5.94 7.90
N ALA A 47 3.32 6.46 7.83
CA ALA A 47 3.00 7.67 7.08
C ALA A 47 3.63 8.93 7.73
N ASP A 48 3.85 8.92 9.05
CA ASP A 48 4.48 10.05 9.77
C ASP A 48 5.93 10.31 9.32
N HIS A 49 6.58 9.32 8.70
CA HIS A 49 7.93 9.44 8.13
C HIS A 49 7.95 9.82 6.65
N ALA A 50 6.78 9.96 6.00
CA ALA A 50 6.69 10.21 4.57
C ALA A 50 6.75 11.72 4.25
N ASP A 51 7.43 12.06 3.16
CA ASP A 51 7.41 13.42 2.61
C ASP A 51 6.08 13.71 1.92
N ILE A 52 5.48 12.69 1.31
CA ILE A 52 4.17 12.77 0.64
C ILE A 52 3.32 11.58 1.05
N VAL A 53 2.07 11.83 1.46
CA VAL A 53 1.06 10.81 1.69
C VAL A 53 -0.04 10.96 0.65
N LEU A 54 -0.31 9.89 -0.09
CA LEU A 54 -1.37 9.86 -1.10
C LEU A 54 -2.55 9.01 -0.57
N PRO A 55 -3.78 9.55 -0.59
CA PRO A 55 -4.95 8.83 -0.10
C PRO A 55 -5.36 7.71 -1.07
N VAL A 56 -5.45 6.49 -0.56
CA VAL A 56 -5.88 5.32 -1.32
C VAL A 56 -7.37 5.07 -1.15
N ALA A 57 -8.03 4.81 -2.27
CA ALA A 57 -9.44 4.42 -2.26
C ALA A 57 -9.65 3.09 -1.53
N SER A 58 -10.64 3.05 -0.66
CA SER A 58 -11.02 1.84 0.06
C SER A 58 -11.51 0.73 -0.88
N PRO A 59 -11.58 -0.52 -0.42
CA PRO A 59 -12.15 -1.61 -1.21
C PRO A 59 -13.58 -1.36 -1.71
N TRP A 60 -14.36 -0.52 -1.05
CA TRP A 60 -15.73 -0.19 -1.44
C TRP A 60 -15.80 0.88 -2.55
N GLU A 61 -14.73 1.66 -2.69
CA GLU A 61 -14.61 2.80 -3.60
C GLU A 61 -13.95 2.43 -4.93
N ARG A 62 -13.42 1.19 -5.05
CA ARG A 62 -12.72 0.74 -6.26
C ARG A 62 -13.16 -0.66 -6.68
N PRO A 63 -13.11 -0.98 -7.99
CA PRO A 63 -13.29 -2.34 -8.43
C PRO A 63 -12.11 -3.21 -7.96
N GLY A 64 -12.35 -4.49 -7.77
CA GLY A 64 -11.32 -5.45 -7.38
C GLY A 64 -11.51 -6.79 -8.07
N LEU A 65 -10.42 -7.43 -8.42
CA LEU A 65 -10.38 -8.79 -8.91
C LEU A 65 -9.78 -9.68 -7.83
N TYR A 66 -10.51 -10.72 -7.44
CA TYR A 66 -10.06 -11.71 -6.46
C TYR A 66 -9.95 -13.07 -7.14
N PRO A 67 -8.75 -13.48 -7.54
CA PRO A 67 -8.48 -14.82 -8.02
C PRO A 67 -8.21 -15.74 -6.84
N GLY A 68 -8.89 -16.87 -6.80
CA GLY A 68 -8.66 -17.94 -5.84
C GLY A 68 -8.92 -17.56 -4.37
N PHE A 69 -9.03 -18.56 -3.54
CA PHE A 69 -9.20 -18.41 -2.09
C PHE A 69 -8.25 -19.31 -1.29
N GLN A 70 -7.36 -20.05 -1.95
CA GLN A 70 -6.39 -20.96 -1.32
C GLN A 70 -6.99 -22.00 -0.37
N ILE A 71 -8.27 -22.34 -0.58
CA ILE A 71 -9.00 -23.31 0.26
C ILE A 71 -9.06 -24.69 -0.42
N SER A 72 -9.22 -24.71 -1.73
CA SER A 72 -9.28 -25.92 -2.56
C SER A 72 -8.88 -25.62 -3.99
N GLN A 73 -8.52 -26.65 -4.74
CA GLN A 73 -8.17 -26.51 -6.16
C GLN A 73 -9.31 -25.87 -7.00
N GLN A 74 -10.55 -26.18 -6.65
CA GLN A 74 -11.72 -25.58 -7.33
C GLN A 74 -11.86 -24.11 -6.97
N ALA A 75 -11.61 -23.74 -5.70
CA ALA A 75 -11.65 -22.34 -5.26
C ALA A 75 -10.50 -21.53 -5.87
N GLU A 76 -9.35 -22.11 -6.12
CA GLU A 76 -8.23 -21.46 -6.83
C GLU A 76 -8.56 -21.09 -8.27
N SER A 77 -9.47 -21.86 -8.89
CA SER A 77 -9.94 -21.58 -10.25
C SER A 77 -11.05 -20.53 -10.31
N LEU A 78 -11.56 -20.07 -9.18
CA LEU A 78 -12.62 -19.09 -9.10
C LEU A 78 -12.05 -17.65 -9.22
N ILE A 79 -12.61 -16.89 -10.14
CA ILE A 79 -12.32 -15.46 -10.27
C ILE A 79 -13.59 -14.69 -9.89
N GLN A 80 -13.46 -13.79 -8.95
CA GLN A 80 -14.54 -12.93 -8.50
C GLN A 80 -14.23 -11.47 -8.86
N LEU A 81 -15.13 -10.85 -9.58
CA LEU A 81 -15.12 -9.41 -9.84
C LEU A 81 -16.01 -8.70 -8.82
N ARG A 82 -15.43 -7.76 -8.10
CA ARG A 82 -16.18 -6.87 -7.22
C ARG A 82 -16.25 -5.47 -7.86
N PRO A 83 -17.44 -4.96 -8.18
CA PRO A 83 -17.59 -3.57 -8.60
C PRO A 83 -17.37 -2.61 -7.42
N ALA A 84 -17.06 -1.36 -7.72
CA ALA A 84 -17.15 -0.29 -6.71
C ALA A 84 -18.60 -0.13 -6.26
N VAL A 85 -18.81 0.09 -4.96
CA VAL A 85 -20.14 0.25 -4.35
C VAL A 85 -20.46 1.73 -4.13
N ILE A 86 -19.43 2.52 -3.86
CA ILE A 86 -19.51 3.97 -3.66
C ILE A 86 -18.41 4.66 -4.49
N PRO A 87 -18.60 5.94 -4.86
CA PRO A 87 -17.55 6.70 -5.50
C PRO A 87 -16.38 6.96 -4.53
N PRO A 88 -15.15 7.15 -5.02
CA PRO A 88 -14.01 7.54 -4.20
C PRO A 88 -14.28 8.84 -3.44
N LEU A 89 -13.88 8.89 -2.17
CA LEU A 89 -14.00 10.08 -1.34
C LEU A 89 -12.85 11.04 -1.61
N GLY A 90 -13.18 12.31 -1.82
CA GLY A 90 -12.19 13.36 -2.04
C GLY A 90 -11.24 13.07 -3.19
N GLU A 91 -9.95 13.12 -2.92
CA GLU A 91 -8.87 12.89 -3.89
C GLU A 91 -8.36 11.44 -3.89
N SER A 92 -9.00 10.54 -3.14
CA SER A 92 -8.55 9.15 -3.07
C SER A 92 -8.63 8.47 -4.45
N ARG A 93 -7.60 7.67 -4.75
CA ARG A 93 -7.49 6.89 -5.98
C ARG A 93 -7.06 5.47 -5.65
N SER A 94 -7.32 4.54 -6.57
CA SER A 94 -6.79 3.20 -6.40
C SER A 94 -5.27 3.19 -6.61
N ASP A 95 -4.58 2.31 -5.91
CA ASP A 95 -3.16 2.03 -6.12
C ASP A 95 -2.85 1.68 -7.59
N THR A 96 -3.71 0.92 -8.25
CA THR A 96 -3.59 0.64 -9.68
C THR A 96 -3.62 1.92 -10.52
N TRP A 97 -4.53 2.85 -10.23
CA TRP A 97 -4.57 4.14 -10.92
C TRP A 97 -3.30 4.95 -10.71
N MET A 98 -2.80 5.00 -9.47
CA MET A 98 -1.56 5.74 -9.12
C MET A 98 -0.30 5.21 -9.82
N VAL A 99 -0.29 3.94 -10.21
CA VAL A 99 0.86 3.32 -10.90
C VAL A 99 0.84 3.59 -12.40
N PHE A 100 -0.34 3.74 -13.01
CA PHE A 100 -0.48 3.81 -14.47
C PHE A 100 -0.80 5.20 -15.03
N GLU A 101 -1.02 6.18 -14.18
CA GLU A 101 -1.20 7.61 -14.54
C GLU A 101 0.05 8.44 -14.22
#